data_fd02f9263de2f0f0416c760da22e07a7
#
_entry.id   fd02f9263de2f0f0416c760da22e07a7
#
_cell.length_a   1.000
_cell.length_b   1.000
_cell.length_c   1.000
_cell.angle_alpha   90.00
_cell.angle_beta   90.00
_cell.angle_gamma   90.00
#
_symmetry.space_group_name_H-M   'P 1'
#
loop_
_entity.id
_entity.type
_entity.pdbx_description
1 polymer ?
#
loop_
_entity_poly.entity_id
_entity_poly.type
_entity_poly.pdbx_seq_one_letter_code
_entity_poly.pdbx_strand_id
1 'polypeptide(L)'
;MGNWHTQSGKGSRLVPWVCAAIATSLVWLSGSFGTSASAELPMTGNPVLREAQHAETHAEPSDEDLDKIARMPRSVSPSDLEPNPSVSVGYPNRGLLRFGMRINDDKDLRVKVGSLDARHGTGELVRLLESAAREVAFRYPRAQLTVGDLSRPGGGRFRPHVSHQSGRDVDVGFYMLDRRSTPVNEHVFVRLNNKGMGMQWGSLYKFDAARNWALIESLLSQPTTDVQHIFVSNAIKRRLIHQAVKERANPEMLMRARRVITQPRHGAPHRSHFHVRIYCSDDDRPMCKDRPPFYAWHQRADQAPAVSVLKPNDS
;
A
#
# COMPACT_ATOMS: atom_id res chain seq x y z
N MET A 1 29.08 -31.60 51.89
CA MET A 1 28.39 -31.83 53.17
C MET A 1 27.10 -31.01 53.09
N GLY A 2 26.08 -31.56 53.00
CA GLY A 2 24.84 -32.12 53.43
C GLY A 2 23.73 -31.62 52.54
N ASN A 3 23.08 -32.31 51.79
CA ASN A 3 22.02 -33.33 51.80
C ASN A 3 20.71 -32.89 52.47
N TRP A 4 19.64 -33.27 51.74
CA TRP A 4 18.28 -33.68 52.10
C TRP A 4 17.20 -32.54 52.09
N HIS A 5 15.94 -32.67 51.64
CA HIS A 5 15.11 -33.86 51.28
C HIS A 5 13.91 -33.39 50.47
N THR A 6 13.41 -34.29 49.68
CA THR A 6 12.12 -34.39 49.01
C THR A 6 10.92 -34.33 49.94
N GLN A 7 9.78 -33.78 49.50
CA GLN A 7 8.47 -34.42 49.74
C GLN A 7 7.41 -34.04 48.70
N SER A 8 6.74 -35.08 48.28
CA SER A 8 5.60 -35.22 47.38
C SER A 8 4.28 -34.78 48.07
N GLY A 9 3.34 -34.25 47.30
CA GLY A 9 1.96 -34.06 47.74
C GLY A 9 1.01 -34.07 46.54
N LYS A 10 0.38 -35.24 46.32
CA LYS A 10 -0.73 -35.46 45.38
C LYS A 10 -2.01 -34.77 45.90
N GLY A 11 -2.80 -34.21 44.99
CA GLY A 11 -4.13 -33.71 45.31
C GLY A 11 -4.94 -33.44 44.05
N SER A 12 -5.43 -34.51 43.42
CA SER A 12 -6.43 -34.47 42.35
C SER A 12 -7.79 -34.09 42.93
N ARG A 13 -8.46 -33.08 42.39
CA ARG A 13 -9.91 -32.91 42.51
C ARG A 13 -10.52 -32.71 41.13
N LEU A 14 -11.25 -33.72 40.71
CA LEU A 14 -12.21 -33.73 39.61
C LEU A 14 -13.44 -32.90 40.03
N VAL A 15 -13.97 -32.07 39.18
CA VAL A 15 -15.29 -31.45 39.30
C VAL A 15 -16.07 -31.78 38.02
N PRO A 16 -17.33 -32.23 38.14
CA PRO A 16 -18.05 -32.89 37.05
C PRO A 16 -18.71 -31.90 36.07
N TRP A 17 -18.84 -32.38 34.85
CA TRP A 17 -19.61 -31.79 33.76
C TRP A 17 -21.10 -31.84 34.05
N VAL A 18 -21.79 -30.71 33.91
CA VAL A 18 -23.26 -30.65 33.86
C VAL A 18 -23.66 -30.38 32.42
N CYS A 19 -24.20 -31.39 31.77
CA CYS A 19 -24.90 -31.29 30.51
C CYS A 19 -26.30 -30.72 30.76
N ALA A 20 -26.63 -29.59 30.16
CA ALA A 20 -28.01 -29.14 30.05
C ALA A 20 -28.43 -29.25 28.56
N ALA A 21 -29.27 -30.25 28.30
CA ALA A 21 -29.97 -30.39 27.04
C ALA A 21 -31.20 -29.47 27.04
N ILE A 22 -31.36 -28.63 26.04
CA ILE A 22 -32.62 -27.91 25.79
C ILE A 22 -33.21 -28.42 24.47
N ALA A 23 -34.41 -28.97 24.61
CA ALA A 23 -35.19 -29.57 23.56
C ALA A 23 -35.77 -28.53 22.61
N THR A 24 -35.72 -28.85 21.34
CA THR A 24 -36.36 -28.17 20.22
C THR A 24 -37.83 -28.57 20.10
N SER A 25 -38.71 -27.58 20.05
CA SER A 25 -40.11 -27.79 19.65
C SER A 25 -40.32 -27.28 18.22
N LEU A 26 -40.55 -28.19 17.29
CA LEU A 26 -41.04 -27.92 15.95
C LEU A 26 -42.55 -27.66 16.02
N VAL A 27 -43.01 -26.54 15.49
CA VAL A 27 -44.41 -26.32 15.14
C VAL A 27 -44.53 -26.25 13.63
N TRP A 28 -45.22 -27.24 13.06
CA TRP A 28 -45.72 -27.25 11.70
C TRP A 28 -47.06 -26.51 11.66
N LEU A 29 -47.19 -25.54 10.77
CA LEU A 29 -48.50 -25.04 10.34
C LEU A 29 -48.57 -25.13 8.83
N SER A 30 -49.40 -26.10 8.40
CA SER A 30 -49.94 -26.28 7.06
C SER A 30 -51.12 -25.34 6.85
N GLY A 31 -51.19 -24.68 5.71
CA GLY A 31 -52.32 -23.85 5.31
C GLY A 31 -52.34 -23.61 3.80
N SER A 32 -53.01 -24.42 3.16
CA SER A 32 -54.04 -24.44 2.11
C SER A 32 -53.93 -23.46 0.94
N PHE A 33 -53.95 -24.04 -0.23
CA PHE A 33 -54.21 -23.49 -1.56
C PHE A 33 -55.58 -22.78 -1.66
N GLY A 34 -55.59 -21.61 -2.28
CA GLY A 34 -56.79 -20.94 -2.77
C GLY A 34 -56.54 -20.37 -4.15
N THR A 35 -57.31 -20.88 -5.08
CA THR A 35 -57.33 -20.54 -6.52
C THR A 35 -58.16 -19.30 -6.80
N SER A 36 -57.79 -18.57 -7.86
CA SER A 36 -58.59 -17.79 -8.81
C SER A 36 -59.22 -16.47 -8.37
N ALA A 37 -58.82 -15.41 -9.05
CA ALA A 37 -59.74 -14.62 -9.88
C ALA A 37 -58.97 -13.56 -10.64
N SER A 38 -59.04 -13.57 -11.96
CA SER A 38 -58.63 -12.48 -12.85
C SER A 38 -59.60 -11.31 -12.64
N ALA A 39 -59.05 -10.15 -12.35
CA ALA A 39 -59.76 -8.88 -12.43
C ALA A 39 -58.90 -7.91 -13.25
N GLU A 40 -59.38 -7.61 -14.43
CA GLU A 40 -58.90 -6.49 -15.24
C GLU A 40 -59.09 -5.19 -14.49
N LEU A 41 -58.01 -4.37 -14.41
CA LEU A 41 -58.05 -3.01 -13.91
C LEU A 41 -57.72 -2.03 -15.04
N PRO A 42 -58.40 -0.88 -15.09
CA PRO A 42 -58.31 0.06 -16.20
C PRO A 42 -56.98 0.85 -16.16
N MET A 43 -56.46 1.08 -17.34
CA MET A 43 -55.34 1.96 -17.66
C MET A 43 -55.67 3.41 -17.23
N THR A 44 -55.23 3.83 -16.08
CA THR A 44 -55.11 5.26 -15.75
C THR A 44 -53.68 5.61 -15.50
N GLY A 45 -53.21 6.64 -16.20
CA GLY A 45 -51.81 7.06 -16.28
C GLY A 45 -51.13 7.28 -14.93
N ASN A 46 -49.93 6.76 -14.86
CA ASN A 46 -49.06 6.90 -13.69
C ASN A 46 -48.28 8.23 -13.76
N PRO A 47 -48.49 9.20 -12.85
CA PRO A 47 -47.76 10.48 -12.86
C PRO A 47 -46.37 10.44 -12.20
N VAL A 48 -45.80 9.25 -11.93
CA VAL A 48 -44.56 9.12 -11.14
C VAL A 48 -43.27 9.01 -11.97
N LEU A 49 -43.33 9.15 -13.29
CA LEU A 49 -42.13 9.11 -14.16
C LEU A 49 -41.66 10.50 -14.60
N ARG A 50 -41.90 11.54 -13.81
CA ARG A 50 -41.44 12.90 -14.12
C ARG A 50 -40.39 13.50 -13.15
N GLU A 51 -39.78 12.66 -12.27
CA GLU A 51 -38.86 13.19 -11.26
C GLU A 51 -37.52 12.44 -11.16
N ALA A 52 -37.00 11.96 -12.29
CA ALA A 52 -35.66 11.36 -12.34
C ALA A 52 -34.84 11.91 -13.53
N GLN A 53 -34.99 13.20 -13.83
CA GLN A 53 -34.06 13.93 -14.71
C GLN A 53 -33.51 15.13 -13.97
N HIS A 54 -32.94 14.94 -12.79
CA HIS A 54 -31.88 15.83 -12.34
C HIS A 54 -30.62 15.41 -13.10
N ALA A 55 -30.43 16.00 -14.27
CA ALA A 55 -29.11 16.17 -14.81
C ALA A 55 -28.29 16.86 -13.71
N GLU A 56 -27.32 16.15 -13.15
CA GLU A 56 -26.21 16.78 -12.46
C GLU A 56 -25.56 17.68 -13.50
N THR A 57 -25.97 18.92 -13.55
CA THR A 57 -25.21 20.00 -14.17
C THR A 57 -23.94 20.06 -13.34
N HIS A 58 -22.84 19.50 -13.88
CA HIS A 58 -21.52 19.85 -13.40
C HIS A 58 -21.39 21.36 -13.55
N ALA A 59 -21.67 22.10 -12.47
CA ALA A 59 -21.38 23.50 -12.42
C ALA A 59 -19.88 23.65 -12.68
N GLU A 60 -19.53 24.50 -13.63
CA GLU A 60 -18.13 24.88 -13.84
C GLU A 60 -17.57 25.38 -12.51
N PRO A 61 -16.33 25.01 -12.14
CA PRO A 61 -15.74 25.43 -10.89
C PRO A 61 -15.73 26.94 -10.79
N SER A 62 -16.14 27.48 -9.65
CA SER A 62 -16.10 28.91 -9.40
C SER A 62 -14.67 29.46 -9.40
N ASP A 63 -14.49 30.76 -9.59
CA ASP A 63 -13.17 31.40 -9.50
C ASP A 63 -12.50 31.12 -8.15
N GLU A 64 -13.27 30.98 -7.08
CA GLU A 64 -12.78 30.58 -5.74
C GLU A 64 -12.29 29.15 -5.70
N ASP A 65 -12.95 28.21 -6.42
CA ASP A 65 -12.50 26.82 -6.53
C ASP A 65 -11.25 26.72 -7.42
N LEU A 66 -11.19 27.52 -8.49
CA LEU A 66 -10.00 27.61 -9.33
C LEU A 66 -8.81 28.22 -8.56
N ASP A 67 -9.04 29.15 -7.66
CA ASP A 67 -8.02 29.75 -6.80
C ASP A 67 -7.57 28.76 -5.70
N LYS A 68 -8.47 27.92 -5.15
CA LYS A 68 -8.13 26.80 -4.27
C LYS A 68 -7.33 25.73 -4.99
N ILE A 69 -7.72 25.39 -6.22
CA ILE A 69 -6.99 24.43 -7.07
C ILE A 69 -5.61 24.99 -7.43
N ALA A 70 -5.50 26.30 -7.70
CA ALA A 70 -4.23 26.96 -7.97
C ALA A 70 -3.30 27.01 -6.75
N ARG A 71 -3.85 27.01 -5.54
CA ARG A 71 -3.10 26.98 -4.25
C ARG A 71 -2.85 25.56 -3.73
N MET A 72 -3.48 24.54 -4.33
CA MET A 72 -3.07 23.17 -4.06
C MET A 72 -1.60 23.01 -4.44
N PRO A 73 -0.77 22.36 -3.61
CA PRO A 73 0.60 22.06 -4.00
C PRO A 73 0.51 21.21 -5.27
N ARG A 74 0.75 21.85 -6.40
CA ARG A 74 0.92 21.19 -7.67
C ARG A 74 2.00 20.13 -7.45
N SER A 75 1.77 18.92 -7.95
CA SER A 75 2.86 17.98 -8.17
C SER A 75 4.09 18.77 -8.60
N VAL A 76 5.17 18.67 -7.85
CA VAL A 76 6.40 19.45 -8.00
C VAL A 76 6.68 19.67 -9.49
N SER A 77 6.76 20.93 -9.90
CA SER A 77 7.07 21.24 -11.30
C SER A 77 8.44 20.67 -11.63
N PRO A 78 8.67 20.13 -12.82
CA PRO A 78 10.00 19.65 -13.25
C PRO A 78 11.11 20.69 -13.08
N SER A 79 10.76 22.00 -13.10
CA SER A 79 11.70 23.12 -12.85
C SER A 79 12.14 23.27 -11.39
N ASP A 80 11.43 22.64 -10.43
CA ASP A 80 11.79 22.69 -9.01
C ASP A 80 12.66 21.49 -8.59
N LEU A 81 13.03 20.63 -9.55
CA LEU A 81 13.94 19.51 -9.33
C LEU A 81 15.36 20.06 -9.35
N GLU A 82 15.93 20.32 -8.16
CA GLU A 82 17.37 20.42 -8.01
C GLU A 82 18.04 19.21 -8.71
N PRO A 83 19.18 19.42 -9.38
CA PRO A 83 19.90 18.30 -9.97
C PRO A 83 20.06 17.20 -8.92
N ASN A 84 19.59 16.00 -9.25
CA ASN A 84 19.73 14.88 -8.32
C ASN A 84 21.16 14.33 -8.40
N PRO A 85 22.05 14.64 -7.44
CA PRO A 85 23.41 14.19 -7.50
C PRO A 85 23.58 12.71 -7.18
N SER A 86 22.52 12.06 -6.67
CA SER A 86 22.59 10.65 -6.25
C SER A 86 22.69 9.74 -7.47
N VAL A 87 23.54 8.71 -7.37
CA VAL A 87 23.74 7.72 -8.43
C VAL A 87 23.64 6.32 -7.88
N SER A 88 22.70 5.56 -8.41
CA SER A 88 22.61 4.11 -8.20
C SER A 88 23.59 3.38 -9.10
N VAL A 89 24.34 2.42 -8.56
CA VAL A 89 25.30 1.62 -9.33
C VAL A 89 25.00 0.14 -9.13
N GLY A 90 24.96 -0.61 -10.24
CA GLY A 90 24.74 -2.05 -10.24
C GLY A 90 23.31 -2.45 -9.94
N TYR A 91 23.13 -3.63 -9.34
CA TYR A 91 21.84 -4.21 -9.01
C TYR A 91 21.45 -3.94 -7.56
N PRO A 92 20.18 -3.97 -7.19
CA PRO A 92 19.73 -3.76 -5.81
C PRO A 92 20.38 -4.67 -4.76
N ASN A 93 20.78 -5.88 -5.17
CA ASN A 93 21.42 -6.88 -4.32
C ASN A 93 22.94 -7.05 -4.58
N ARG A 94 23.49 -6.24 -5.46
CA ARG A 94 24.92 -6.18 -5.78
C ARG A 94 25.23 -4.82 -6.38
N GLY A 95 25.22 -3.79 -5.54
CA GLY A 95 25.36 -2.42 -6.01
C GLY A 95 25.92 -1.50 -4.94
N LEU A 96 26.07 -0.24 -5.33
CA LEU A 96 26.52 0.87 -4.51
C LEU A 96 25.59 2.07 -4.72
N LEU A 97 25.62 2.99 -3.78
CA LEU A 97 24.94 4.28 -3.85
C LEU A 97 26.00 5.38 -3.74
N ARG A 98 26.02 6.33 -4.68
CA ARG A 98 26.88 7.51 -4.60
C ARG A 98 26.00 8.73 -4.36
N PHE A 99 26.50 9.64 -3.52
CA PHE A 99 25.79 10.89 -3.18
C PHE A 99 24.33 10.67 -2.73
N GLY A 100 24.07 9.56 -2.01
CA GLY A 100 22.73 9.19 -1.59
C GLY A 100 22.08 10.30 -0.75
N MET A 101 20.81 10.60 -1.08
CA MET A 101 19.99 11.52 -0.31
C MET A 101 19.54 10.86 0.99
N ARG A 102 19.66 11.59 2.09
CA ARG A 102 19.19 11.13 3.39
C ARG A 102 17.72 11.47 3.57
N ILE A 103 16.90 10.49 3.94
CA ILE A 103 15.54 10.72 4.38
C ILE A 103 15.52 11.16 5.85
N ASN A 104 14.71 12.16 6.17
CA ASN A 104 14.58 12.72 7.51
C ASN A 104 13.13 12.63 7.99
N ASP A 105 12.96 12.73 9.31
CA ASP A 105 11.64 12.87 9.91
C ASP A 105 11.02 14.21 9.52
N ASP A 106 9.72 14.18 9.23
CA ASP A 106 8.91 15.39 9.09
C ASP A 106 7.51 15.19 9.73
N LYS A 107 6.57 16.09 9.47
CA LYS A 107 5.22 16.00 10.02
C LYS A 107 4.42 14.80 9.50
N ASP A 108 4.69 14.35 8.28
CA ASP A 108 3.94 13.31 7.55
C ASP A 108 4.73 11.98 7.47
N LEU A 109 6.02 12.00 7.83
CA LEU A 109 6.91 10.84 7.74
C LEU A 109 7.78 10.70 8.98
N ARG A 110 7.97 9.47 9.43
CA ARG A 110 8.88 9.10 10.53
C ARG A 110 9.78 7.95 10.13
N VAL A 111 11.05 8.09 10.44
CA VAL A 111 12.01 7.00 10.27
C VAL A 111 11.92 6.05 11.44
N LYS A 112 11.80 4.77 11.12
CA LYS A 112 11.70 3.67 12.11
C LYS A 112 12.90 3.72 13.08
N VAL A 113 12.63 3.55 14.37
CA VAL A 113 13.67 3.38 15.38
C VAL A 113 14.56 2.20 15.01
N GLY A 114 15.86 2.39 15.03
CA GLY A 114 16.86 1.37 14.67
C GLY A 114 17.32 1.39 13.21
N SER A 115 16.75 2.25 12.34
CA SER A 115 17.18 2.41 10.94
C SER A 115 18.16 3.58 10.72
N LEU A 116 18.86 4.03 11.77
CA LEU A 116 19.68 5.25 11.73
C LEU A 116 20.79 5.23 10.69
N ASP A 117 21.41 4.07 10.45
CA ASP A 117 22.52 3.91 9.50
C ASP A 117 22.05 3.60 8.07
N ALA A 118 20.75 3.33 7.89
CA ALA A 118 20.16 2.92 6.62
C ALA A 118 19.09 3.90 6.15
N ARG A 119 19.42 5.19 6.12
CA ARG A 119 18.52 6.30 5.78
C ARG A 119 18.80 6.92 4.41
N HIS A 120 19.60 6.28 3.56
CA HIS A 120 20.05 6.87 2.31
C HIS A 120 19.43 6.12 1.11
N GLY A 121 18.91 6.88 0.18
CA GLY A 121 18.37 6.39 -1.09
C GLY A 121 18.78 7.27 -2.25
N THR A 122 18.39 6.90 -3.45
CA THR A 122 18.44 7.84 -4.56
C THR A 122 17.45 8.97 -4.32
N GLY A 123 17.68 10.13 -4.92
CA GLY A 123 16.80 11.29 -4.75
C GLY A 123 15.38 10.99 -5.23
N GLU A 124 15.23 10.18 -6.28
CA GLU A 124 13.92 9.75 -6.79
C GLU A 124 13.16 8.95 -5.74
N LEU A 125 13.85 7.99 -5.07
CA LEU A 125 13.21 7.19 -4.02
C LEU A 125 12.81 8.04 -2.82
N VAL A 126 13.68 8.94 -2.37
CA VAL A 126 13.39 9.80 -1.21
C VAL A 126 12.22 10.73 -1.51
N ARG A 127 12.23 11.41 -2.66
CA ARG A 127 11.11 12.29 -3.10
C ARG A 127 9.81 11.52 -3.30
N LEU A 128 9.87 10.30 -3.84
CA LEU A 128 8.70 9.41 -3.95
C LEU A 128 8.05 9.17 -2.59
N LEU A 129 8.85 8.84 -1.57
CA LEU A 129 8.35 8.54 -0.22
C LEU A 129 7.76 9.79 0.46
N GLU A 130 8.45 10.92 0.36
CA GLU A 130 7.97 12.19 0.91
C GLU A 130 6.67 12.66 0.24
N SER A 131 6.58 12.52 -1.09
CA SER A 131 5.36 12.86 -1.83
C SER A 131 4.20 11.93 -1.44
N ALA A 132 4.45 10.62 -1.37
CA ALA A 132 3.42 9.66 -0.98
C ALA A 132 2.95 9.87 0.47
N ALA A 133 3.86 10.19 1.40
CA ALA A 133 3.50 10.49 2.78
C ALA A 133 2.59 11.73 2.87
N ARG A 134 2.95 12.82 2.15
CA ARG A 134 2.13 14.05 2.09
C ARG A 134 0.75 13.80 1.50
N GLU A 135 0.66 13.01 0.44
CA GLU A 135 -0.63 12.72 -0.19
C GLU A 135 -1.54 11.89 0.72
N VAL A 136 -1.00 10.89 1.41
CA VAL A 136 -1.77 10.13 2.41
C VAL A 136 -2.19 11.02 3.57
N ALA A 137 -1.31 11.90 4.09
CA ALA A 137 -1.62 12.81 5.17
C ALA A 137 -2.68 13.85 4.76
N PHE A 138 -2.72 14.26 3.49
CA PHE A 138 -3.76 15.13 2.95
C PHE A 138 -5.12 14.45 2.95
N ARG A 139 -5.21 13.18 2.50
CA ARG A 139 -6.46 12.40 2.52
C ARG A 139 -6.88 11.97 3.92
N TYR A 140 -5.91 11.71 4.79
CA TYR A 140 -6.09 11.20 6.16
C TYR A 140 -5.30 12.06 7.14
N PRO A 141 -5.86 13.18 7.61
CA PRO A 141 -5.15 14.12 8.47
C PRO A 141 -4.46 13.45 9.67
N ARG A 142 -3.23 13.85 9.94
CA ARG A 142 -2.34 13.29 10.97
C ARG A 142 -1.80 11.89 10.68
N ALA A 143 -2.02 11.32 9.50
CA ALA A 143 -1.33 10.10 9.11
C ALA A 143 0.19 10.38 9.01
N GLN A 144 1.01 9.50 9.60
CA GLN A 144 2.47 9.52 9.48
C GLN A 144 2.95 8.22 8.88
N LEU A 145 3.70 8.31 7.78
CA LEU A 145 4.31 7.15 7.14
C LEU A 145 5.53 6.71 7.94
N THR A 146 5.59 5.46 8.32
CA THR A 146 6.80 4.89 8.93
C THR A 146 7.72 4.35 7.85
N VAL A 147 8.90 4.93 7.71
CA VAL A 147 9.94 4.50 6.77
C VAL A 147 11.04 3.78 7.54
N GLY A 148 11.37 2.57 7.11
CA GLY A 148 12.42 1.76 7.69
C GLY A 148 13.73 1.84 6.93
N ASP A 149 14.36 0.68 6.74
CA ASP A 149 15.67 0.62 6.13
C ASP A 149 15.61 0.94 4.62
N LEU A 150 16.47 1.88 4.18
CA LEU A 150 16.83 2.14 2.79
C LEU A 150 18.21 1.51 2.52
N SER A 151 19.22 2.32 2.29
CA SER A 151 20.61 1.91 2.12
C SER A 151 21.52 2.66 3.11
N ARG A 152 22.73 2.16 3.29
CA ARG A 152 23.82 2.92 3.92
C ARG A 152 24.24 4.11 3.02
N PRO A 153 24.93 5.10 3.55
CA PRO A 153 25.36 6.28 2.77
C PRO A 153 26.05 5.93 1.44
N GLY A 154 26.92 4.92 1.43
CA GLY A 154 27.63 4.44 0.24
C GLY A 154 27.01 3.22 -0.44
N GLY A 155 25.86 2.76 0.03
CA GLY A 155 25.27 1.51 -0.41
C GLY A 155 26.04 0.28 0.06
N GLY A 156 26.07 -0.77 -0.79
CA GLY A 156 26.79 -2.00 -0.50
C GLY A 156 26.05 -2.93 0.48
N ARG A 157 26.69 -4.03 0.85
CA ARG A 157 26.09 -5.06 1.70
C ARG A 157 25.62 -4.54 3.06
N PHE A 158 24.38 -4.85 3.39
CA PHE A 158 23.72 -4.42 4.61
C PHE A 158 22.91 -5.57 5.21
N ARG A 159 23.43 -6.25 6.21
CA ARG A 159 22.70 -7.34 6.90
C ARG A 159 21.61 -6.76 7.81
N PRO A 160 20.44 -7.44 7.92
CA PRO A 160 20.11 -8.75 7.35
C PRO A 160 19.57 -8.74 5.90
N HIS A 161 19.55 -7.58 5.25
CA HIS A 161 18.96 -7.42 3.92
C HIS A 161 19.82 -8.05 2.83
N VAL A 162 19.18 -8.73 1.87
CA VAL A 162 19.81 -9.26 0.66
C VAL A 162 19.99 -8.15 -0.37
N SER A 163 19.02 -7.24 -0.45
CA SER A 163 19.06 -6.04 -1.30
C SER A 163 19.35 -4.79 -0.45
N HIS A 164 18.82 -3.62 -0.77
CA HIS A 164 19.13 -2.34 -0.13
C HIS A 164 20.58 -1.86 -0.34
N GLN A 165 21.21 -2.27 -1.44
CA GLN A 165 22.62 -1.97 -1.67
C GLN A 165 22.85 -0.80 -2.61
N SER A 166 21.85 -0.36 -3.38
CA SER A 166 22.01 0.62 -4.44
C SER A 166 21.09 1.85 -4.31
N GLY A 167 20.47 2.05 -3.17
CA GLY A 167 19.62 3.22 -2.90
C GLY A 167 18.23 3.18 -3.51
N ARG A 168 17.82 2.05 -4.10
CA ARG A 168 16.53 1.90 -4.78
C ARG A 168 15.51 1.02 -4.06
N ASP A 169 15.86 0.49 -2.91
CA ASP A 169 14.99 -0.30 -2.04
C ASP A 169 14.67 0.44 -0.75
N VAL A 170 13.46 0.25 -0.24
CA VAL A 170 13.02 0.77 1.04
C VAL A 170 11.99 -0.16 1.69
N ASP A 171 12.08 -0.30 3.00
CA ASP A 171 11.06 -0.92 3.81
C ASP A 171 10.10 0.13 4.36
N VAL A 172 8.80 0.00 4.10
CA VAL A 172 7.76 0.96 4.48
C VAL A 172 6.74 0.30 5.38
N GLY A 173 6.55 0.82 6.59
CA GLY A 173 5.60 0.30 7.56
C GLY A 173 4.16 0.39 7.10
N PHE A 174 3.32 -0.52 7.60
CA PHE A 174 1.89 -0.45 7.35
C PHE A 174 1.24 0.66 8.18
N TYR A 175 0.32 1.40 7.59
CA TYR A 175 -0.67 2.14 8.38
C TYR A 175 -1.55 1.15 9.14
N MET A 176 -1.81 1.43 10.40
CA MET A 176 -2.51 0.51 11.28
C MET A 176 -3.63 1.17 12.07
N LEU A 177 -4.56 0.34 12.55
CA LEU A 177 -5.61 0.68 13.48
C LEU A 177 -5.35 -0.05 14.80
N ASP A 178 -5.75 0.57 15.88
CA ASP A 178 -5.78 -0.07 17.20
C ASP A 178 -6.94 -1.08 17.36
N ARG A 179 -7.11 -1.62 18.57
CA ARG A 179 -8.21 -2.53 18.93
C ARG A 179 -9.59 -1.91 18.66
N ARG A 180 -9.74 -0.60 18.87
CA ARG A 180 -10.99 0.15 18.67
C ARG A 180 -11.23 0.58 17.23
N SER A 181 -10.33 0.19 16.31
CA SER A 181 -10.32 0.62 14.91
C SER A 181 -10.03 2.11 14.75
N THR A 182 -9.33 2.71 15.70
CA THR A 182 -8.81 4.08 15.60
C THR A 182 -7.46 4.06 14.89
N PRO A 183 -7.20 4.99 13.95
CA PRO A 183 -5.91 5.14 13.30
C PRO A 183 -4.79 5.42 14.31
N VAL A 184 -3.68 4.70 14.16
CA VAL A 184 -2.48 4.89 14.99
C VAL A 184 -1.24 5.06 14.12
N ASN A 185 -0.27 5.81 14.63
CA ASN A 185 1.03 6.02 13.99
C ASN A 185 2.09 5.31 14.84
N GLU A 186 2.42 4.08 14.44
CA GLU A 186 3.48 3.32 15.10
C GLU A 186 4.78 3.44 14.31
N HIS A 187 5.85 3.79 14.99
CA HIS A 187 7.17 3.95 14.36
C HIS A 187 7.98 2.65 14.37
N VAL A 188 7.27 1.53 14.30
CA VAL A 188 7.81 0.17 14.28
C VAL A 188 7.04 -0.70 13.30
N PHE A 189 7.65 -1.77 12.87
CA PHE A 189 7.01 -2.74 11.99
C PHE A 189 6.31 -3.83 12.79
N VAL A 190 4.99 -3.83 12.80
CA VAL A 190 4.18 -4.85 13.49
C VAL A 190 3.89 -6.02 12.55
N ARG A 191 4.31 -7.22 12.95
CA ARG A 191 4.06 -8.44 12.18
C ARG A 191 2.59 -8.85 12.25
N LEU A 192 1.93 -8.89 11.10
CA LEU A 192 0.53 -9.24 10.97
C LEU A 192 0.35 -10.72 10.56
N ASN A 193 -0.71 -11.34 11.07
CA ASN A 193 -1.16 -12.64 10.66
C ASN A 193 -1.99 -12.59 9.35
N ASN A 194 -2.47 -13.74 8.88
CA ASN A 194 -3.26 -13.82 7.65
C ASN A 194 -4.63 -13.10 7.76
N LYS A 195 -5.09 -12.80 8.98
CA LYS A 195 -6.31 -12.00 9.21
C LYS A 195 -6.00 -10.49 9.21
N GLY A 196 -4.75 -10.07 9.02
CA GLY A 196 -4.32 -8.67 9.05
C GLY A 196 -4.27 -8.10 10.47
N MET A 197 -4.03 -8.93 11.47
CA MET A 197 -3.92 -8.55 12.87
C MET A 197 -2.56 -8.95 13.42
N GLY A 198 -2.01 -8.13 14.31
CA GLY A 198 -0.75 -8.38 14.99
C GLY A 198 -0.76 -7.88 16.42
N MET A 199 0.18 -8.37 17.20
CA MET A 199 0.41 -7.93 18.58
C MET A 199 1.82 -7.35 18.68
N GLN A 200 1.94 -6.22 19.34
CA GLN A 200 3.21 -5.60 19.66
C GLN A 200 3.09 -4.94 21.05
N TRP A 201 4.03 -5.23 21.95
CA TRP A 201 4.05 -4.71 23.32
C TRP A 201 2.70 -4.81 24.07
N GLY A 202 1.99 -5.94 23.88
CA GLY A 202 0.68 -6.18 24.51
C GLY A 202 -0.50 -5.49 23.82
N SER A 203 -0.26 -4.66 22.82
CA SER A 203 -1.31 -3.98 22.05
C SER A 203 -1.68 -4.73 20.78
N LEU A 204 -2.98 -4.77 20.48
CA LEU A 204 -3.51 -5.35 19.24
C LEU A 204 -3.60 -4.28 18.15
N TYR A 205 -3.05 -4.62 17.00
CA TYR A 205 -3.08 -3.79 15.78
C TYR A 205 -3.80 -4.51 14.66
N LYS A 206 -4.46 -3.72 13.80
CA LYS A 206 -5.12 -4.18 12.59
C LYS A 206 -4.58 -3.42 11.38
N PHE A 207 -4.49 -4.10 10.25
CA PHE A 207 -4.12 -3.47 8.99
C PHE A 207 -5.18 -2.46 8.56
N ASP A 208 -4.79 -1.20 8.37
CA ASP A 208 -5.66 -0.16 7.83
C ASP A 208 -5.67 -0.23 6.30
N ALA A 209 -6.66 -0.92 5.75
CA ALA A 209 -6.71 -1.15 4.32
C ALA A 209 -6.85 0.15 3.51
N ALA A 210 -7.59 1.15 4.02
CA ALA A 210 -7.85 2.39 3.32
C ALA A 210 -6.59 3.27 3.22
N ARG A 211 -5.92 3.56 4.34
CA ARG A 211 -4.68 4.34 4.31
C ARG A 211 -3.56 3.63 3.55
N ASN A 212 -3.45 2.30 3.68
CA ASN A 212 -2.45 1.54 2.92
C ASN A 212 -2.77 1.47 1.43
N TRP A 213 -4.05 1.43 1.03
CA TRP A 213 -4.40 1.54 -0.38
C TRP A 213 -4.05 2.92 -0.95
N ALA A 214 -4.37 3.99 -0.24
CA ALA A 214 -3.99 5.35 -0.63
C ALA A 214 -2.46 5.49 -0.80
N LEU A 215 -1.66 4.86 0.07
CA LEU A 215 -0.20 4.81 -0.08
C LEU A 215 0.20 4.10 -1.38
N ILE A 216 -0.35 2.92 -1.65
CA ILE A 216 -0.05 2.17 -2.89
C ILE A 216 -0.44 2.99 -4.12
N GLU A 217 -1.61 3.59 -4.12
CA GLU A 217 -2.09 4.44 -5.20
C GLU A 217 -1.14 5.62 -5.44
N SER A 218 -0.74 6.33 -4.40
CA SER A 218 0.22 7.42 -4.48
C SER A 218 1.59 6.97 -5.01
N LEU A 219 2.15 5.86 -4.50
CA LEU A 219 3.42 5.32 -4.98
C LEU A 219 3.39 4.95 -6.48
N LEU A 220 2.26 4.46 -6.98
CA LEU A 220 2.10 4.02 -8.38
C LEU A 220 1.67 5.13 -9.34
N SER A 221 1.30 6.31 -8.82
CA SER A 221 0.83 7.46 -9.62
C SER A 221 1.92 8.48 -9.92
N GLN A 222 3.12 8.34 -9.34
CA GLN A 222 4.19 9.33 -9.51
C GLN A 222 4.69 9.35 -10.96
N PRO A 223 4.75 10.53 -11.61
CA PRO A 223 5.11 10.62 -13.02
C PRO A 223 6.61 10.44 -13.27
N THR A 224 7.45 10.70 -12.26
CA THR A 224 8.91 10.76 -12.41
C THR A 224 9.63 9.51 -11.91
N THR A 225 8.93 8.59 -11.25
CA THR A 225 9.56 7.44 -10.60
C THR A 225 8.67 6.21 -10.70
N ASP A 226 9.10 5.23 -11.44
CA ASP A 226 8.37 3.97 -11.60
C ASP A 226 8.73 2.95 -10.52
N VAL A 227 7.71 2.47 -9.83
CA VAL A 227 7.84 1.38 -8.87
C VAL A 227 7.90 0.04 -9.61
N GLN A 228 8.97 -0.71 -9.38
CA GLN A 228 9.19 -2.03 -9.97
C GLN A 228 8.52 -3.14 -9.13
N HIS A 229 8.66 -3.08 -7.82
CA HIS A 229 8.13 -4.07 -6.90
C HIS A 229 7.58 -3.46 -5.63
N ILE A 230 6.50 -4.03 -5.13
CA ILE A 230 6.03 -3.87 -3.75
C ILE A 230 5.89 -5.28 -3.18
N PHE A 231 6.92 -5.74 -2.47
CA PHE A 231 6.89 -7.07 -1.87
C PHE A 231 6.10 -7.05 -0.56
N VAL A 232 5.11 -7.92 -0.48
CA VAL A 232 4.27 -8.10 0.70
C VAL A 232 3.60 -9.47 0.67
N SER A 233 3.16 -9.98 1.81
CA SER A 233 2.45 -11.26 1.87
C SER A 233 1.15 -11.26 1.06
N ASN A 234 0.82 -12.40 0.46
CA ASN A 234 -0.42 -12.56 -0.31
C ASN A 234 -1.68 -12.24 0.50
N ALA A 235 -1.65 -12.43 1.82
CA ALA A 235 -2.77 -12.07 2.70
C ALA A 235 -3.01 -10.55 2.73
N ILE A 236 -1.95 -9.75 2.78
CA ILE A 236 -2.02 -8.28 2.73
C ILE A 236 -2.36 -7.81 1.31
N LYS A 237 -1.73 -8.38 0.27
CA LYS A 237 -2.08 -8.08 -1.12
C LYS A 237 -3.59 -8.22 -1.36
N ARG A 238 -4.20 -9.33 -0.94
CA ARG A 238 -5.65 -9.53 -1.11
C ARG A 238 -6.47 -8.43 -0.45
N ARG A 239 -6.07 -7.95 0.74
CA ARG A 239 -6.76 -6.86 1.44
C ARG A 239 -6.66 -5.53 0.69
N LEU A 240 -5.49 -5.22 0.15
CA LEU A 240 -5.27 -4.02 -0.67
C LEU A 240 -6.13 -4.05 -1.94
N ILE A 241 -6.09 -5.17 -2.68
CA ILE A 241 -6.89 -5.31 -3.91
C ILE A 241 -8.40 -5.27 -3.61
N HIS A 242 -8.83 -5.89 -2.50
CA HIS A 242 -10.23 -5.78 -2.07
C HIS A 242 -10.63 -4.34 -1.75
N GLN A 243 -9.76 -3.59 -1.06
CA GLN A 243 -10.00 -2.17 -0.75
C GLN A 243 -10.05 -1.33 -2.02
N ALA A 244 -9.12 -1.53 -2.96
CA ALA A 244 -9.12 -0.87 -4.26
C ALA A 244 -10.44 -1.06 -5.03
N VAL A 245 -10.95 -2.30 -5.06
CA VAL A 245 -12.24 -2.61 -5.69
C VAL A 245 -13.40 -1.92 -4.96
N LYS A 246 -13.37 -1.92 -3.62
CA LYS A 246 -14.37 -1.23 -2.80
C LYS A 246 -14.42 0.28 -3.05
N GLU A 247 -13.26 0.91 -3.25
CA GLU A 247 -13.13 2.34 -3.54
C GLU A 247 -13.32 2.66 -5.04
N ARG A 248 -13.64 1.66 -5.87
CA ARG A 248 -13.80 1.83 -7.32
C ARG A 248 -12.55 2.44 -7.98
N ALA A 249 -11.38 2.02 -7.53
CA ALA A 249 -10.11 2.48 -8.09
C ALA A 249 -10.09 2.35 -9.62
N ASN A 250 -9.41 3.27 -10.28
CA ASN A 250 -9.24 3.25 -11.74
C ASN A 250 -8.74 1.86 -12.20
N PRO A 251 -9.34 1.27 -13.26
CA PRO A 251 -8.97 -0.07 -13.75
C PRO A 251 -7.48 -0.22 -14.09
N GLU A 252 -6.84 0.82 -14.63
CA GLU A 252 -5.41 0.80 -14.94
C GLU A 252 -4.59 0.75 -13.65
N MET A 253 -4.91 1.58 -12.66
CA MET A 253 -4.27 1.56 -11.34
C MET A 253 -4.43 0.19 -10.67
N LEU A 254 -5.62 -0.39 -10.72
CA LEU A 254 -5.87 -1.73 -10.19
C LEU A 254 -5.03 -2.80 -10.91
N MET A 255 -4.89 -2.70 -12.22
CA MET A 255 -4.05 -3.59 -13.03
C MET A 255 -2.56 -3.42 -12.65
N ARG A 256 -2.05 -2.19 -12.55
CA ARG A 256 -0.68 -1.89 -12.12
C ARG A 256 -0.42 -2.48 -10.72
N ALA A 257 -1.30 -2.20 -9.74
CA ALA A 257 -1.18 -2.71 -8.38
C ALA A 257 -1.15 -4.24 -8.32
N ARG A 258 -2.00 -4.92 -9.08
CA ARG A 258 -2.02 -6.40 -9.14
C ARG A 258 -0.70 -6.99 -9.65
N ARG A 259 -0.01 -6.31 -10.56
CA ARG A 259 1.26 -6.75 -11.13
C ARG A 259 2.45 -6.43 -10.23
N VAL A 260 2.50 -5.20 -9.70
CA VAL A 260 3.62 -4.70 -8.89
C VAL A 260 3.65 -5.31 -7.48
N ILE A 261 2.46 -5.49 -6.86
CA ILE A 261 2.35 -6.08 -5.52
C ILE A 261 2.48 -7.59 -5.60
N THR A 262 3.57 -8.12 -5.05
CA THR A 262 3.85 -9.56 -5.10
C THR A 262 4.42 -10.08 -3.78
N GLN A 263 4.20 -11.34 -3.47
CA GLN A 263 4.93 -12.01 -2.39
C GLN A 263 6.25 -12.53 -2.95
N PRO A 264 7.38 -12.32 -2.27
CA PRO A 264 8.66 -12.90 -2.70
C PRO A 264 8.55 -14.40 -2.88
N ARG A 265 9.15 -14.92 -3.96
CA ARG A 265 9.20 -16.38 -4.21
C ARG A 265 10.16 -17.09 -3.24
N HIS A 266 11.21 -16.39 -2.84
CA HIS A 266 12.24 -16.89 -1.92
C HIS A 266 12.35 -15.92 -0.74
N GLY A 267 12.61 -16.46 0.45
CA GLY A 267 12.68 -15.66 1.67
C GLY A 267 11.37 -15.58 2.45
N ALA A 268 11.38 -14.81 3.53
CA ALA A 268 10.21 -14.62 4.37
C ALA A 268 9.14 -13.77 3.67
N PRO A 269 7.86 -14.15 3.74
CA PRO A 269 6.80 -13.27 3.26
C PRO A 269 6.79 -11.98 4.11
N HIS A 270 6.82 -10.82 3.49
CA HIS A 270 6.78 -9.52 4.15
C HIS A 270 5.41 -9.34 4.81
N ARG A 271 5.36 -9.52 6.14
CA ARG A 271 4.12 -9.47 6.94
C ARG A 271 4.06 -8.26 7.87
N SER A 272 5.11 -7.46 7.93
CA SER A 272 5.22 -6.32 8.84
C SER A 272 5.41 -4.97 8.13
N HIS A 273 5.72 -4.98 6.84
CA HIS A 273 6.03 -3.81 6.03
C HIS A 273 5.85 -4.13 4.54
N PHE A 274 5.85 -3.11 3.71
CA PHE A 274 6.08 -3.19 2.28
C PHE A 274 7.57 -3.05 2.02
N HIS A 275 8.15 -3.93 1.22
CA HIS A 275 9.46 -3.69 0.62
C HIS A 275 9.22 -3.13 -0.78
N VAL A 276 9.54 -1.86 -0.97
CA VAL A 276 9.34 -1.13 -2.23
C VAL A 276 10.66 -1.04 -2.97
N ARG A 277 10.63 -1.27 -4.27
CA ARG A 277 11.76 -1.08 -5.19
C ARG A 277 11.34 -0.24 -6.37
N ILE A 278 12.19 0.71 -6.74
CA ILE A 278 12.04 1.50 -7.96
C ILE A 278 12.99 1.02 -9.06
N TYR A 279 12.67 1.33 -10.31
CA TYR A 279 13.58 1.16 -11.44
C TYR A 279 14.76 2.13 -11.35
N CYS A 280 15.81 1.86 -12.15
CA CYS A 280 16.85 2.84 -12.41
C CYS A 280 16.26 4.09 -13.05
N SER A 281 16.70 5.28 -12.61
CA SER A 281 16.51 6.49 -13.40
C SER A 281 17.32 6.40 -14.71
N ASP A 282 16.89 7.14 -15.72
CA ASP A 282 17.64 7.18 -16.98
C ASP A 282 19.01 7.84 -16.79
N ASP A 283 19.12 8.82 -15.90
CA ASP A 283 20.37 9.51 -15.57
C ASP A 283 21.45 8.59 -14.96
N ASP A 284 21.02 7.54 -14.25
CA ASP A 284 21.93 6.56 -13.65
C ASP A 284 22.43 5.50 -14.63
N ARG A 285 21.89 5.45 -15.84
CA ARG A 285 22.30 4.47 -16.85
C ARG A 285 23.58 4.89 -17.57
N PRO A 286 24.42 3.94 -17.97
CA PRO A 286 24.27 2.47 -17.91
C PRO A 286 24.80 1.85 -16.62
N MET A 287 25.22 2.65 -15.62
CA MET A 287 25.80 2.13 -14.37
C MET A 287 24.77 1.41 -13.49
N CYS A 288 23.56 1.93 -13.41
CA CYS A 288 22.43 1.29 -12.78
C CYS A 288 21.87 0.18 -13.65
N LYS A 289 21.49 -0.93 -13.02
CA LYS A 289 21.00 -2.12 -13.74
C LYS A 289 19.74 -2.66 -13.12
N ASP A 290 18.72 -2.85 -13.96
CA ASP A 290 17.47 -3.52 -13.60
C ASP A 290 17.48 -4.99 -14.00
N ARG A 291 16.58 -5.75 -13.39
CA ARG A 291 16.21 -7.11 -13.77
C ARG A 291 14.70 -7.17 -14.02
N PRO A 292 14.19 -8.13 -14.79
CA PRO A 292 12.76 -8.32 -14.94
C PRO A 292 12.03 -8.40 -13.59
N PRO A 293 10.71 -8.04 -13.56
CA PRO A 293 9.88 -7.72 -14.71
C PRO A 293 10.11 -6.31 -15.25
N PHE A 294 9.92 -6.11 -16.55
CA PHE A 294 9.79 -4.82 -17.19
C PHE A 294 8.34 -4.64 -17.60
N TYR A 295 7.69 -3.62 -17.04
CA TYR A 295 6.28 -3.37 -17.32
C TYR A 295 6.11 -2.44 -18.52
N ALA A 296 5.04 -2.62 -19.29
CA ALA A 296 4.77 -1.83 -20.50
C ALA A 296 4.58 -0.32 -20.24
N TRP A 297 4.18 0.05 -19.02
CA TRP A 297 4.06 1.47 -18.62
C TRP A 297 5.40 2.09 -18.18
N HIS A 298 6.42 1.28 -17.91
CA HIS A 298 7.77 1.76 -17.65
C HIS A 298 8.47 1.95 -19.01
N GLN A 299 8.33 3.14 -19.58
CA GLN A 299 9.02 3.50 -20.81
C GLN A 299 10.46 3.87 -20.48
N ARG A 300 11.38 3.10 -21.02
CA ARG A 300 12.80 3.41 -20.96
C ARG A 300 13.16 4.24 -22.19
N ALA A 301 13.95 5.29 -22.00
CA ALA A 301 14.40 6.14 -23.10
C ALA A 301 15.13 5.35 -24.21
N ASP A 302 15.86 4.29 -23.84
CA ASP A 302 16.56 3.40 -24.76
C ASP A 302 15.65 2.38 -25.48
N GLN A 303 14.37 2.30 -25.11
CA GLN A 303 13.37 1.39 -25.68
C GLN A 303 12.20 2.14 -26.34
N ALA A 304 12.26 3.47 -26.41
CA ALA A 304 11.30 4.23 -27.21
C ALA A 304 11.38 3.73 -28.67
N PRO A 305 10.25 3.37 -29.31
CA PRO A 305 10.28 3.00 -30.72
C PRO A 305 10.89 4.17 -31.50
N ALA A 306 11.88 3.87 -32.31
CA ALA A 306 12.47 4.89 -33.20
C ALA A 306 11.31 5.55 -33.95
N VAL A 307 11.10 6.84 -33.70
CA VAL A 307 10.12 7.63 -34.45
C VAL A 307 10.57 7.55 -35.91
N SER A 308 9.87 6.76 -36.69
CA SER A 308 10.10 6.73 -38.14
C SER A 308 9.78 8.13 -38.65
N VAL A 309 10.80 8.92 -38.86
CA VAL A 309 10.70 10.17 -39.60
C VAL A 309 10.19 9.79 -40.97
N LEU A 310 8.89 9.96 -41.21
CA LEU A 310 8.33 9.87 -42.54
C LEU A 310 9.13 10.87 -43.41
N LYS A 311 9.95 10.34 -44.30
CA LYS A 311 10.58 11.17 -45.31
C LYS A 311 9.47 11.88 -46.06
N PRO A 312 9.54 13.20 -46.25
CA PRO A 312 8.60 13.87 -47.13
C PRO A 312 8.73 13.22 -48.50
N ASN A 313 7.59 12.79 -49.06
CA ASN A 313 7.53 12.31 -50.42
C ASN A 313 8.03 13.43 -51.34
N ASP A 314 9.17 13.21 -51.97
CA ASP A 314 9.58 13.96 -53.16
C ASP A 314 8.61 13.62 -54.29
N SER A 315 7.68 14.53 -54.51
CA SER A 315 6.81 14.55 -55.70
C SER A 315 7.31 15.58 -56.71
#